data_3842c2dfa65d79e781e7d82ca3ce737e
#
_entry.id   3842c2dfa65d79e781e7d82ca3ce737e
#
_cell.length_a   1.000
_cell.length_b   1.000
_cell.length_c   1.000
_cell.angle_alpha   90.00
_cell.angle_beta   90.00
_cell.angle_gamma   90.00
#
_symmetry.space_group_name_H-M   'P 1'
#
loop_
_entity.id
_entity.type
_entity.pdbx_description
1 polymer ?
#
loop_
_entity_poly.entity_id
_entity_poly.type
_entity_poly.pdbx_seq_one_letter_code
_entity_poly.pdbx_strand_id
1 'polypeptide(L)'
;MSVHPNFTPSASRPEDLDAMTVGRESLFETLVHRISSAARDGSRPHTLLVAPRGAGKTHTQHVVVRRSLVDPSNTKAFLPVLIPEDSLAIGSYLDLLVEMARTIDTDLAETARGLRRDGDAVGIEQAIVAHADGRMVLLAVENLDRVFDALGGAGQGSLRAWVETSTAVMVFGTAPALFGGVSSRDMPWYGSFMVETLPEFGVPDGASILRRAAEKRGDDALASFVDSPSGRERLGVIHRLAGGLPRTWHILSDFVDATSLDALVPVVGALLDRMTPQYQNQLWELPSGEQRLVVELARHWEPRTVSDLAAAVGVSNQSAATALGRLVSARWVTSAKSRDGDRRASWYDLTEPLVRYQLRYREEHTDAVVREIIARLSDDGHANECAARS
;
A
#
# COMPACT_ATOMS: atom_id res chain seq x y z
N MET A 1 18.44 14.34 -11.02
CA MET A 1 17.09 13.76 -10.90
C MET A 1 16.65 14.07 -9.46
N SER A 2 15.71 15.00 -9.29
CA SER A 2 15.15 15.31 -7.98
C SER A 2 14.27 14.14 -7.57
N VAL A 3 14.66 13.40 -6.54
CA VAL A 3 13.78 12.42 -5.88
C VAL A 3 12.68 13.24 -5.24
N HIS A 4 11.47 13.16 -5.78
CA HIS A 4 10.33 13.90 -5.23
C HIS A 4 10.05 13.40 -3.81
N PRO A 5 10.08 14.27 -2.79
CA PRO A 5 9.81 13.91 -1.39
C PRO A 5 8.43 13.32 -1.16
N ASN A 6 7.51 13.47 -2.12
CA ASN A 6 6.12 13.04 -2.06
C ASN A 6 5.92 11.51 -1.98
N PHE A 7 6.96 10.69 -2.19
CA PHE A 7 6.85 9.23 -2.20
C PHE A 7 7.47 8.55 -0.98
N THR A 8 8.05 9.33 -0.08
CA THR A 8 8.69 8.80 1.13
C THR A 8 8.14 9.53 2.35
N PRO A 9 6.94 9.19 2.84
CA PRO A 9 6.32 9.84 3.99
C PRO A 9 7.22 9.86 5.23
N SER A 10 8.01 8.80 5.43
CA SER A 10 8.99 8.69 6.52
C SER A 10 10.10 9.76 6.48
N ALA A 11 10.40 10.32 5.32
CA ALA A 11 11.39 11.38 5.12
C ALA A 11 10.75 12.78 4.98
N SER A 12 9.42 12.89 4.98
CA SER A 12 8.69 14.14 4.76
C SER A 12 8.57 14.93 6.07
N ARG A 13 8.59 16.28 5.95
CA ARG A 13 8.34 17.13 7.12
C ARG A 13 6.89 17.00 7.57
N PRO A 14 6.61 17.14 8.88
CA PRO A 14 5.26 17.01 9.45
C PRO A 14 4.19 17.88 8.77
N GLU A 15 4.52 19.14 8.49
CA GLU A 15 3.62 20.08 7.82
C GLU A 15 3.30 19.67 6.39
N ASP A 16 4.26 19.09 5.68
CA ASP A 16 4.07 18.61 4.31
C ASP A 16 3.13 17.38 4.27
N LEU A 17 3.21 16.51 5.28
CA LEU A 17 2.31 15.35 5.39
C LEU A 17 0.84 15.76 5.53
N ASP A 18 0.52 16.73 6.39
CA ASP A 18 -0.86 17.21 6.53
C ASP A 18 -1.35 17.96 5.29
N ALA A 19 -0.49 18.77 4.68
CA ALA A 19 -0.82 19.49 3.45
C ALA A 19 -1.16 18.53 2.28
N MET A 20 -0.58 17.32 2.29
CA MET A 20 -0.85 16.27 1.29
C MET A 20 -2.07 15.41 1.63
N THR A 21 -2.62 15.51 2.85
CA THR A 21 -3.75 14.69 3.29
C THR A 21 -5.03 15.11 2.57
N VAL A 22 -5.62 14.18 1.81
CA VAL A 22 -6.89 14.36 1.09
C VAL A 22 -7.77 13.15 1.39
N GLY A 23 -9.06 13.40 1.63
CA GLY A 23 -10.05 12.36 1.89
C GLY A 23 -9.78 11.56 3.17
N ARG A 24 -10.61 10.57 3.44
CA ARG A 24 -10.48 9.63 4.57
C ARG A 24 -10.51 10.26 5.96
N GLU A 25 -11.01 11.50 6.11
CA GLU A 25 -10.94 12.21 7.39
C GLU A 25 -11.60 11.44 8.53
N SER A 26 -12.74 10.79 8.27
CA SER A 26 -13.43 9.93 9.25
C SER A 26 -12.58 8.75 9.73
N LEU A 27 -11.74 8.18 8.84
CA LEU A 27 -10.79 7.12 9.22
C LEU A 27 -9.67 7.69 10.09
N PHE A 28 -9.12 8.85 9.73
CA PHE A 28 -8.10 9.53 10.55
C PHE A 28 -8.64 9.82 11.95
N GLU A 29 -9.84 10.39 12.06
CA GLU A 29 -10.51 10.67 13.34
C GLU A 29 -10.71 9.39 14.16
N THR A 30 -11.17 8.31 13.55
CA THR A 30 -11.36 7.01 14.20
C THR A 30 -10.05 6.47 14.77
N LEU A 31 -8.97 6.50 14.00
CA LEU A 31 -7.67 5.97 14.39
C LEU A 31 -7.02 6.84 15.49
N VAL A 32 -7.10 8.17 15.35
CA VAL A 32 -6.61 9.11 16.37
C VAL A 32 -7.40 8.93 17.66
N HIS A 33 -8.73 8.80 17.59
CA HIS A 33 -9.57 8.54 18.76
C HIS A 33 -9.19 7.24 19.46
N ARG A 34 -8.92 6.17 18.69
CA ARG A 34 -8.49 4.87 19.21
C ARG A 34 -7.19 4.97 20.02
N ILE A 35 -6.17 5.66 19.49
CA ILE A 35 -4.91 5.89 20.20
C ILE A 35 -5.14 6.77 21.45
N SER A 36 -5.92 7.84 21.34
CA SER A 36 -6.22 8.71 22.47
C SER A 36 -7.05 8.03 23.56
N SER A 37 -7.89 7.09 23.21
CA SER A 37 -8.62 6.26 24.19
C SER A 37 -7.67 5.32 24.92
N ALA A 38 -6.76 4.68 24.20
CA ALA A 38 -5.72 3.83 24.81
C ALA A 38 -4.84 4.60 25.82
N ALA A 39 -4.55 5.87 25.57
CA ALA A 39 -3.83 6.73 26.52
C ALA A 39 -4.59 6.95 27.82
N ARG A 40 -5.94 6.97 27.77
CA ARG A 40 -6.78 7.23 28.94
C ARG A 40 -7.10 6.00 29.77
N ASP A 41 -7.34 4.87 29.11
CA ASP A 41 -7.86 3.65 29.75
C ASP A 41 -6.82 2.53 29.85
N GLY A 42 -5.61 2.73 29.28
CA GLY A 42 -4.54 1.73 29.27
C GLY A 42 -4.81 0.55 28.34
N SER A 43 -5.86 0.61 27.52
CA SER A 43 -6.13 -0.42 26.51
C SER A 43 -5.04 -0.45 25.44
N ARG A 44 -4.93 -1.58 24.71
CA ARG A 44 -3.90 -1.76 23.68
C ARG A 44 -4.54 -2.29 22.40
N PRO A 45 -5.35 -1.48 21.73
CA PRO A 45 -6.02 -1.89 20.50
C PRO A 45 -5.00 -1.95 19.34
N HIS A 46 -4.32 -3.11 19.21
CA HIS A 46 -3.42 -3.31 18.06
C HIS A 46 -4.19 -3.10 16.77
N THR A 47 -3.63 -2.29 15.88
CA THR A 47 -4.29 -1.91 14.63
C THR A 47 -3.45 -2.32 13.42
N LEU A 48 -4.09 -2.87 12.39
CA LEU A 48 -3.47 -3.21 11.11
C LEU A 48 -4.18 -2.49 9.98
N LEU A 49 -3.48 -1.58 9.29
CA LEU A 49 -3.96 -0.96 8.06
C LEU A 49 -3.66 -1.85 6.87
N VAL A 50 -4.69 -2.22 6.13
CA VAL A 50 -4.57 -3.07 4.94
C VAL A 50 -5.00 -2.31 3.70
N ALA A 51 -4.12 -2.25 2.70
CA ALA A 51 -4.44 -1.71 1.37
C ALA A 51 -3.32 -2.03 0.37
N PRO A 52 -3.57 -2.01 -0.95
CA PRO A 52 -2.55 -2.20 -1.97
C PRO A 52 -1.36 -1.23 -1.84
N ARG A 53 -0.25 -1.52 -2.53
CA ARG A 53 0.86 -0.58 -2.65
C ARG A 53 0.40 0.70 -3.35
N GLY A 54 0.88 1.86 -2.87
CA GLY A 54 0.47 3.16 -3.41
C GLY A 54 -0.84 3.71 -2.86
N ALA A 55 -1.58 2.93 -2.04
CA ALA A 55 -2.82 3.36 -1.42
C ALA A 55 -2.66 4.37 -0.26
N GLY A 56 -1.43 4.69 0.16
CA GLY A 56 -1.16 5.69 1.19
C GLY A 56 -1.14 5.16 2.62
N LYS A 57 -0.89 3.85 2.86
CA LYS A 57 -0.79 3.25 4.21
C LYS A 57 0.22 3.96 5.10
N THR A 58 1.48 4.07 4.63
CA THR A 58 2.56 4.75 5.35
C THR A 58 2.19 6.20 5.68
N HIS A 59 1.65 6.94 4.71
CA HIS A 59 1.15 8.29 4.92
C HIS A 59 0.09 8.33 6.03
N THR A 60 -0.92 7.47 5.95
CA THR A 60 -2.00 7.38 6.96
C THR A 60 -1.43 7.06 8.34
N GLN A 61 -0.52 6.09 8.45
CA GLN A 61 0.11 5.72 9.72
C GLN A 61 0.86 6.89 10.34
N HIS A 62 1.71 7.58 9.57
CA HIS A 62 2.48 8.72 10.05
C HIS A 62 1.59 9.90 10.46
N VAL A 63 0.58 10.24 9.66
CA VAL A 63 -0.37 11.32 9.98
C VAL A 63 -1.15 11.00 11.26
N VAL A 64 -1.64 9.77 11.41
CA VAL A 64 -2.39 9.34 12.60
C VAL A 64 -1.52 9.40 13.85
N VAL A 65 -0.31 8.82 13.82
CA VAL A 65 0.62 8.87 14.95
C VAL A 65 0.90 10.33 15.33
N ARG A 66 1.21 11.17 14.36
CA ARG A 66 1.50 12.59 14.60
C ARG A 66 0.30 13.35 15.17
N ARG A 67 -0.87 13.24 14.54
CA ARG A 67 -2.10 13.90 15.02
C ARG A 67 -2.48 13.46 16.44
N SER A 68 -2.26 12.17 16.75
CA SER A 68 -2.49 11.65 18.10
C SER A 68 -1.57 12.32 19.13
N LEU A 69 -0.33 12.64 18.77
CA LEU A 69 0.66 13.24 19.65
C LEU A 69 0.58 14.78 19.74
N VAL A 70 -0.35 15.44 19.05
CA VAL A 70 -0.64 16.87 19.23
C VAL A 70 -1.20 17.14 20.64
N ASP A 71 -1.98 16.20 21.18
CA ASP A 71 -2.48 16.29 22.54
C ASP A 71 -1.33 16.03 23.56
N PRO A 72 -1.00 16.98 24.44
CA PRO A 72 0.05 16.80 25.44
C PRO A 72 -0.16 15.60 26.39
N SER A 73 -1.40 15.19 26.61
CA SER A 73 -1.70 14.00 27.42
C SER A 73 -1.23 12.72 26.72
N ASN A 74 -1.43 12.62 25.42
CA ASN A 74 -0.97 11.48 24.61
C ASN A 74 0.57 11.47 24.49
N THR A 75 1.20 12.65 24.35
CA THR A 75 2.67 12.76 24.33
C THR A 75 3.31 12.27 25.63
N LYS A 76 2.63 12.45 26.77
CA LYS A 76 3.06 11.90 28.07
C LYS A 76 2.75 10.41 28.20
N ALA A 77 1.73 9.91 27.53
CA ALA A 77 1.30 8.51 27.62
C ALA A 77 2.07 7.59 26.68
N PHE A 78 2.56 8.09 25.54
CA PHE A 78 3.20 7.27 24.52
C PHE A 78 4.65 7.65 24.22
N LEU A 79 5.44 6.61 23.94
CA LEU A 79 6.74 6.70 23.26
C LEU A 79 6.56 6.15 21.83
N PRO A 80 6.51 7.00 20.79
CA PRO A 80 6.39 6.53 19.42
C PRO A 80 7.69 5.90 18.94
N VAL A 81 7.57 4.71 18.33
CA VAL A 81 8.66 3.97 17.69
C VAL A 81 8.22 3.62 16.28
N LEU A 82 8.86 4.21 15.28
CA LEU A 82 8.53 4.02 13.87
C LEU A 82 9.57 3.14 13.20
N ILE A 83 9.14 1.99 12.69
CA ILE A 83 9.95 1.05 11.91
C ILE A 83 9.57 1.21 10.45
N PRO A 84 10.42 1.86 9.63
CA PRO A 84 10.10 2.12 8.22
C PRO A 84 10.31 0.87 7.35
N GLU A 85 9.75 0.92 6.12
CA GLU A 85 9.84 -0.18 5.13
C GLU A 85 11.28 -0.55 4.76
N ASP A 86 12.20 0.41 4.79
CA ASP A 86 13.61 0.25 4.42
C ASP A 86 14.51 -0.23 5.55
N SER A 87 13.95 -0.63 6.69
CA SER A 87 14.70 -1.30 7.77
C SER A 87 15.16 -2.69 7.33
N LEU A 88 16.29 -2.72 6.59
CA LEU A 88 16.84 -3.92 5.97
C LEU A 88 17.46 -4.92 6.97
N ALA A 89 17.65 -4.53 8.22
CA ALA A 89 18.41 -5.30 9.21
C ALA A 89 17.56 -6.28 10.04
N ILE A 90 16.24 -6.36 9.82
CA ILE A 90 15.34 -7.20 10.63
C ILE A 90 15.25 -8.58 10.00
N GLY A 91 16.00 -9.53 10.56
CA GLY A 91 15.98 -10.95 10.20
C GLY A 91 15.58 -11.87 11.37
N SER A 92 15.40 -11.31 12.57
CA SER A 92 15.04 -12.05 13.79
C SER A 92 14.36 -11.15 14.80
N TYR A 93 13.82 -11.73 15.86
CA TYR A 93 13.22 -10.97 16.98
C TYR A 93 14.22 -10.05 17.66
N LEU A 94 15.46 -10.51 17.87
CA LEU A 94 16.54 -9.68 18.41
C LEU A 94 16.85 -8.47 17.53
N ASP A 95 16.81 -8.64 16.20
CA ASP A 95 17.05 -7.53 15.28
C ASP A 95 15.93 -6.49 15.35
N LEU A 96 14.67 -6.93 15.48
CA LEU A 96 13.55 -6.01 15.69
C LEU A 96 13.71 -5.18 16.96
N LEU A 97 14.09 -5.81 18.07
CA LEU A 97 14.32 -5.10 19.33
C LEU A 97 15.48 -4.09 19.24
N VAL A 98 16.58 -4.45 18.57
CA VAL A 98 17.72 -3.52 18.33
C VAL A 98 17.28 -2.37 17.43
N GLU A 99 16.47 -2.62 16.41
CA GLU A 99 15.96 -1.56 15.54
C GLU A 99 15.00 -0.62 16.30
N MET A 100 14.14 -1.16 17.17
CA MET A 100 13.33 -0.33 18.07
C MET A 100 14.20 0.55 18.96
N ALA A 101 15.21 -0.02 19.61
CA ALA A 101 16.16 0.73 20.44
C ALA A 101 16.87 1.84 19.65
N ARG A 102 17.28 1.56 18.41
CA ARG A 102 17.94 2.53 17.51
C ARG A 102 17.02 3.70 17.15
N THR A 103 15.74 3.44 16.99
CA THR A 103 14.74 4.49 16.68
C THR A 103 14.46 5.37 17.90
N ILE A 104 14.62 4.84 19.11
CA ILE A 104 14.35 5.56 20.36
C ILE A 104 15.53 6.45 20.74
N ASP A 105 16.74 5.86 20.87
CA ASP A 105 17.91 6.56 21.40
C ASP A 105 19.22 5.85 21.03
N THR A 106 20.32 6.62 20.86
CA THR A 106 21.63 6.08 20.45
C THR A 106 22.27 5.20 21.53
N ASP A 107 22.21 5.61 22.80
CA ASP A 107 22.84 4.88 23.91
C ASP A 107 22.06 3.59 24.19
N LEU A 108 20.73 3.65 24.08
CA LEU A 108 19.86 2.47 24.14
C LEU A 108 20.19 1.50 23.01
N ALA A 109 20.43 1.99 21.79
CA ALA A 109 20.84 1.16 20.67
C ALA A 109 22.18 0.45 20.89
N GLU A 110 23.16 1.11 21.51
CA GLU A 110 24.45 0.48 21.86
C GLU A 110 24.27 -0.60 22.92
N THR A 111 23.48 -0.34 23.94
CA THR A 111 23.10 -1.33 24.98
C THR A 111 22.43 -2.54 24.33
N ALA A 112 21.43 -2.31 23.48
CA ALA A 112 20.72 -3.37 22.78
C ALA A 112 21.62 -4.22 21.87
N ARG A 113 22.60 -3.61 21.17
CA ARG A 113 23.59 -4.35 20.38
C ARG A 113 24.51 -5.21 21.25
N GLY A 114 24.82 -4.75 22.47
CA GLY A 114 25.55 -5.54 23.44
C GLY A 114 24.78 -6.80 23.82
N LEU A 115 23.57 -6.63 24.33
CA LEU A 115 22.68 -7.72 24.75
C LEU A 115 22.32 -8.68 23.61
N ARG A 116 22.19 -8.17 22.35
CA ARG A 116 21.98 -9.01 21.18
C ARG A 116 23.13 -10.01 20.96
N ARG A 117 24.38 -9.63 21.19
CA ARG A 117 25.53 -10.55 21.04
C ARG A 117 25.47 -11.70 22.03
N ASP A 118 24.87 -11.47 23.19
CA ASP A 118 24.68 -12.46 24.24
C ASP A 118 23.37 -13.26 24.06
N GLY A 119 22.54 -12.92 23.05
CA GLY A 119 21.27 -13.54 22.80
C GLY A 119 20.16 -13.14 23.81
N ASP A 120 20.39 -12.07 24.57
CA ASP A 120 19.50 -11.64 25.67
C ASP A 120 18.38 -10.73 25.17
N ALA A 121 17.32 -11.32 24.61
CA ALA A 121 16.13 -10.61 24.18
C ALA A 121 15.42 -9.93 25.37
N VAL A 122 15.32 -10.62 26.51
CA VAL A 122 14.62 -10.11 27.70
C VAL A 122 15.34 -8.87 28.24
N GLY A 123 16.65 -8.87 28.25
CA GLY A 123 17.45 -7.69 28.64
C GLY A 123 17.16 -6.47 27.74
N ILE A 124 17.01 -6.67 26.42
CA ILE A 124 16.67 -5.58 25.50
C ILE A 124 15.22 -5.10 25.74
N GLU A 125 14.27 -5.99 25.90
CA GLU A 125 12.87 -5.68 26.24
C GLU A 125 12.79 -4.80 27.51
N GLN A 126 13.51 -5.21 28.57
CA GLN A 126 13.57 -4.46 29.83
C GLN A 126 14.22 -3.09 29.65
N ALA A 127 15.28 -2.97 28.86
CA ALA A 127 15.94 -1.71 28.57
C ALA A 127 15.00 -0.74 27.83
N ILE A 128 14.24 -1.24 26.84
CA ILE A 128 13.24 -0.43 26.12
C ILE A 128 12.14 0.07 27.07
N VAL A 129 11.59 -0.82 27.90
CA VAL A 129 10.54 -0.47 28.85
C VAL A 129 11.04 0.53 29.91
N ALA A 130 12.26 0.34 30.42
CA ALA A 130 12.90 1.28 31.35
C ALA A 130 13.10 2.67 30.72
N HIS A 131 13.54 2.72 29.47
CA HIS A 131 13.70 3.99 28.73
C HIS A 131 12.34 4.67 28.47
N ALA A 132 11.30 3.90 28.27
CA ALA A 132 9.95 4.46 28.09
C ALA A 132 9.42 5.21 29.33
N ASP A 133 9.99 4.94 30.52
CA ASP A 133 9.70 5.66 31.76
C ASP A 133 8.18 5.77 32.04
N GLY A 134 7.52 4.62 32.05
CA GLY A 134 6.07 4.51 32.29
C GLY A 134 5.19 4.84 31.09
N ARG A 135 5.75 5.31 29.99
CA ARG A 135 4.99 5.51 28.72
C ARG A 135 4.78 4.18 28.00
N MET A 136 3.64 4.08 27.32
CA MET A 136 3.38 2.94 26.42
C MET A 136 4.14 3.14 25.11
N VAL A 137 4.88 2.15 24.65
CA VAL A 137 5.52 2.13 23.33
C VAL A 137 4.45 2.00 22.25
N LEU A 138 4.27 3.03 21.44
CA LEU A 138 3.44 2.99 20.23
C LEU A 138 4.32 2.53 19.06
N LEU A 139 4.37 1.22 18.84
CA LEU A 139 5.17 0.58 17.82
C LEU A 139 4.46 0.64 16.47
N ALA A 140 4.85 1.59 15.62
CA ALA A 140 4.37 1.73 14.26
C ALA A 140 5.31 0.99 13.30
N VAL A 141 4.80 -0.03 12.59
CA VAL A 141 5.60 -0.89 11.71
C VAL A 141 5.05 -0.86 10.29
N GLU A 142 5.87 -0.43 9.34
CA GLU A 142 5.55 -0.54 7.92
C GLU A 142 5.78 -1.96 7.41
N ASN A 143 4.88 -2.46 6.55
CA ASN A 143 4.94 -3.82 5.99
C ASN A 143 5.14 -4.90 7.07
N LEU A 144 4.25 -4.91 8.06
CA LEU A 144 4.29 -5.86 9.19
C LEU A 144 4.32 -7.33 8.73
N ASP A 145 3.71 -7.63 7.58
CA ASP A 145 3.75 -8.93 6.92
C ASP A 145 5.20 -9.40 6.69
N ARG A 146 6.05 -8.53 6.12
CA ARG A 146 7.48 -8.83 5.89
C ARG A 146 8.26 -9.01 7.20
N VAL A 147 7.98 -8.16 8.18
CA VAL A 147 8.61 -8.29 9.51
C VAL A 147 8.21 -9.62 10.14
N PHE A 148 6.94 -10.01 10.10
CA PHE A 148 6.48 -11.28 10.65
C PHE A 148 7.06 -12.48 9.91
N ASP A 149 7.22 -12.41 8.58
CA ASP A 149 7.89 -13.45 7.80
C ASP A 149 9.36 -13.60 8.23
N ALA A 150 10.07 -12.48 8.43
CA ALA A 150 11.45 -12.47 8.87
C ALA A 150 11.62 -12.99 10.32
N LEU A 151 10.68 -12.70 11.22
CA LEU A 151 10.68 -13.23 12.58
C LEU A 151 10.41 -14.74 12.64
N GLY A 152 9.70 -15.28 11.66
CA GLY A 152 9.18 -16.65 11.72
C GLY A 152 8.22 -16.89 12.89
N GLY A 153 7.70 -18.12 13.04
CA GLY A 153 6.73 -18.44 14.10
C GLY A 153 7.27 -18.24 15.51
N ALA A 154 8.53 -18.60 15.74
CA ALA A 154 9.15 -18.48 17.07
C ALA A 154 9.33 -16.99 17.47
N GLY A 155 9.86 -16.16 16.57
CA GLY A 155 10.04 -14.73 16.84
C GLY A 155 8.72 -13.97 16.97
N GLN A 156 7.70 -14.34 16.21
CA GLN A 156 6.34 -13.82 16.37
C GLN A 156 5.76 -14.19 17.75
N GLY A 157 6.02 -15.43 18.22
CA GLY A 157 5.63 -15.88 19.55
C GLY A 157 6.31 -15.07 20.66
N SER A 158 7.61 -14.82 20.54
CA SER A 158 8.37 -13.99 21.49
C SER A 158 7.83 -12.56 21.55
N LEU A 159 7.62 -11.92 20.39
CA LEU A 159 7.03 -10.58 20.32
C LEU A 159 5.63 -10.56 20.97
N ARG A 160 4.80 -11.57 20.70
CA ARG A 160 3.47 -11.68 21.30
C ARG A 160 3.54 -11.81 22.80
N ALA A 161 4.40 -12.69 23.31
CA ALA A 161 4.58 -12.91 24.73
C ALA A 161 5.01 -11.61 25.44
N TRP A 162 5.98 -10.89 24.88
CA TRP A 162 6.41 -9.60 25.42
C TRP A 162 5.28 -8.56 25.45
N VAL A 163 4.58 -8.39 24.33
CA VAL A 163 3.45 -7.44 24.21
C VAL A 163 2.34 -7.76 25.21
N GLU A 164 2.04 -9.03 25.44
CA GLU A 164 0.99 -9.46 26.39
C GLU A 164 1.41 -9.29 27.85
N THR A 165 2.66 -9.63 28.19
CA THR A 165 3.15 -9.67 29.57
C THR A 165 3.59 -8.31 30.08
N SER A 166 4.26 -7.49 29.22
CA SER A 166 4.76 -6.18 29.64
C SER A 166 3.67 -5.12 29.80
N THR A 167 2.53 -5.29 29.12
CA THR A 167 1.45 -4.28 28.98
C THR A 167 1.93 -2.91 28.48
N ALA A 168 3.19 -2.81 28.06
CA ALA A 168 3.85 -1.55 27.71
C ALA A 168 3.91 -1.26 26.19
N VAL A 169 3.36 -2.15 25.34
CA VAL A 169 3.49 -2.02 23.89
C VAL A 169 2.14 -2.12 23.19
N MET A 170 1.86 -1.17 22.30
CA MET A 170 0.72 -1.21 21.38
C MET A 170 1.26 -1.20 19.94
N VAL A 171 0.80 -2.11 19.08
CA VAL A 171 1.28 -2.26 17.70
C VAL A 171 0.32 -1.58 16.72
N PHE A 172 0.88 -0.77 15.82
CA PHE A 172 0.18 -0.15 14.71
C PHE A 172 0.89 -0.53 13.40
N GLY A 173 0.45 -1.62 12.78
CA GLY A 173 1.06 -2.18 11.57
C GLY A 173 0.42 -1.70 10.27
N THR A 174 1.16 -1.82 9.17
CA THR A 174 0.61 -1.75 7.82
C THR A 174 0.93 -3.03 7.05
N ALA A 175 0.06 -3.44 6.11
CA ALA A 175 0.32 -4.57 5.22
C ALA A 175 -0.37 -4.36 3.86
N PRO A 176 0.13 -4.94 2.75
CA PRO A 176 -0.52 -4.83 1.45
C PRO A 176 -1.84 -5.59 1.39
N ALA A 177 -1.99 -6.58 2.26
CA ALA A 177 -3.16 -7.44 2.37
C ALA A 177 -3.25 -8.08 3.74
N LEU A 178 -4.39 -8.68 4.08
CA LEU A 178 -4.49 -9.56 5.22
C LEU A 178 -3.63 -10.81 4.97
N PHE A 179 -2.71 -11.11 5.86
CA PHE A 179 -1.69 -12.16 5.70
C PHE A 179 -1.78 -13.23 6.78
N GLY A 180 -1.14 -14.39 6.54
CA GLY A 180 -1.24 -15.57 7.39
C GLY A 180 -0.88 -15.33 8.85
N GLY A 181 0.12 -14.49 9.13
CA GLY A 181 0.56 -14.19 10.50
C GLY A 181 -0.55 -13.66 11.43
N VAL A 182 -1.58 -13.00 10.88
CA VAL A 182 -2.70 -12.43 11.65
C VAL A 182 -4.05 -13.10 11.38
N SER A 183 -4.19 -13.83 10.27
CA SER A 183 -5.44 -14.47 9.84
C SER A 183 -5.48 -15.99 10.04
N SER A 184 -4.33 -16.65 10.21
CA SER A 184 -4.23 -18.07 10.39
C SER A 184 -4.33 -18.46 11.86
N ARG A 185 -5.19 -19.43 12.19
CA ARG A 185 -5.44 -19.86 13.58
C ARG A 185 -4.21 -20.43 14.29
N ASP A 186 -3.27 -20.96 13.52
CA ASP A 186 -2.04 -21.57 14.04
C ASP A 186 -0.94 -20.53 14.33
N MET A 187 -1.20 -19.26 14.03
CA MET A 187 -0.21 -18.19 14.21
C MET A 187 -0.44 -17.42 15.51
N PRO A 188 0.65 -16.98 16.18
CA PRO A 188 0.57 -16.32 17.50
C PRO A 188 -0.33 -15.09 17.53
N TRP A 189 -0.45 -14.35 16.41
CA TRP A 189 -1.19 -13.08 16.34
C TRP A 189 -2.60 -13.22 15.78
N TYR A 190 -3.13 -14.44 15.67
CA TYR A 190 -4.50 -14.65 15.22
C TYR A 190 -5.50 -13.86 16.05
N GLY A 191 -6.33 -13.05 15.37
CA GLY A 191 -7.38 -12.26 15.99
C GLY A 191 -6.92 -11.14 16.93
N SER A 192 -5.63 -10.77 16.91
CA SER A 192 -5.09 -9.75 17.82
C SER A 192 -5.22 -8.33 17.31
N PHE A 193 -5.47 -8.15 16.01
CA PHE A 193 -5.53 -6.83 15.39
C PHE A 193 -6.96 -6.41 15.06
N MET A 194 -7.24 -5.13 15.30
CA MET A 194 -8.33 -4.43 14.65
C MET A 194 -7.88 -4.08 13.23
N VAL A 195 -8.47 -4.74 12.23
CA VAL A 195 -8.09 -4.59 10.83
C VAL A 195 -8.90 -3.46 10.20
N GLU A 196 -8.21 -2.49 9.64
CA GLU A 196 -8.80 -1.37 8.91
C GLU A 196 -8.35 -1.41 7.45
N THR A 197 -9.30 -1.38 6.53
CA THR A 197 -9.00 -1.29 5.10
C THR A 197 -9.07 0.17 4.68
N LEU A 198 -8.00 0.66 4.01
CA LEU A 198 -8.03 2.02 3.48
C LEU A 198 -9.03 2.08 2.31
N PRO A 199 -10.01 3.00 2.34
CA PRO A 199 -10.89 3.21 1.21
C PRO A 199 -10.11 3.74 0.00
N GLU A 200 -10.52 3.33 -1.19
CA GLU A 200 -9.97 3.88 -2.43
C GLU A 200 -10.35 5.35 -2.58
N PHE A 201 -9.51 6.11 -3.26
CA PHE A 201 -9.84 7.49 -3.62
C PHE A 201 -10.89 7.51 -4.72
N GLY A 202 -11.90 8.37 -4.55
CA GLY A 202 -12.85 8.69 -5.60
C GLY A 202 -12.34 9.80 -6.52
N VAL A 203 -13.12 10.11 -7.56
CA VAL A 203 -12.87 11.26 -8.44
C VAL A 203 -12.74 12.58 -7.68
N PRO A 204 -13.57 12.86 -6.64
CA PRO A 204 -13.44 14.09 -5.84
C PRO A 204 -12.10 14.21 -5.11
N ASP A 205 -11.54 13.09 -4.63
CA ASP A 205 -10.23 13.08 -3.95
C ASP A 205 -9.11 13.40 -4.93
N GLY A 206 -9.13 12.77 -6.11
CA GLY A 206 -8.19 13.07 -7.20
C GLY A 206 -8.28 14.52 -7.66
N ALA A 207 -9.48 15.05 -7.84
CA ALA A 207 -9.72 16.47 -8.16
C ALA A 207 -9.11 17.39 -7.10
N SER A 208 -9.25 17.04 -5.81
CA SER A 208 -8.69 17.83 -4.70
C SER A 208 -7.17 17.84 -4.71
N ILE A 209 -6.51 16.72 -5.05
CA ILE A 209 -5.05 16.67 -5.21
C ILE A 209 -4.60 17.60 -6.33
N LEU A 210 -5.24 17.50 -7.52
CA LEU A 210 -4.87 18.32 -8.67
C LEU A 210 -5.12 19.82 -8.41
N ARG A 211 -6.25 20.16 -7.77
CA ARG A 211 -6.55 21.56 -7.41
C ARG A 211 -5.48 22.13 -6.48
N ARG A 212 -5.13 21.44 -5.39
CA ARG A 212 -4.07 21.87 -4.46
C ARG A 212 -2.72 22.04 -5.17
N ALA A 213 -2.39 21.12 -6.08
CA ALA A 213 -1.17 21.20 -6.86
C ALA A 213 -1.19 22.41 -7.83
N ALA A 214 -2.32 22.69 -8.48
CA ALA A 214 -2.54 23.84 -9.33
C ALA A 214 -2.40 25.14 -8.53
N GLU A 215 -3.08 25.28 -7.40
CA GLU A 215 -3.00 26.45 -6.51
C GLU A 215 -1.55 26.70 -6.05
N LYS A 216 -0.82 25.67 -5.65
CA LYS A 216 0.60 25.78 -5.23
C LYS A 216 1.51 26.28 -6.38
N ARG A 217 1.16 26.00 -7.64
CA ARG A 217 1.89 26.44 -8.84
C ARG A 217 1.39 27.78 -9.41
N GLY A 218 0.25 28.29 -8.92
CA GLY A 218 -0.43 29.45 -9.50
C GLY A 218 -1.06 29.14 -10.86
N ASP A 219 -1.49 27.88 -11.11
CA ASP A 219 -2.14 27.43 -12.33
C ASP A 219 -3.66 27.52 -12.21
N ASP A 220 -4.19 28.74 -12.32
CA ASP A 220 -5.62 29.01 -12.21
C ASP A 220 -6.42 28.33 -13.35
N ALA A 221 -5.79 28.09 -14.51
CA ALA A 221 -6.42 27.41 -15.63
C ALA A 221 -6.72 25.94 -15.29
N LEU A 222 -5.76 25.23 -14.73
CA LEU A 222 -5.95 23.84 -14.28
C LEU A 222 -6.96 23.78 -13.12
N ALA A 223 -6.86 24.65 -12.12
CA ALA A 223 -7.80 24.69 -11.00
C ALA A 223 -9.25 24.86 -11.49
N SER A 224 -9.49 25.79 -12.40
CA SER A 224 -10.81 26.02 -13.00
C SER A 224 -11.27 24.84 -13.87
N PHE A 225 -10.37 24.23 -14.64
CA PHE A 225 -10.71 23.10 -15.50
C PHE A 225 -11.10 21.86 -14.70
N VAL A 226 -10.39 21.55 -13.63
CA VAL A 226 -10.70 20.41 -12.73
C VAL A 226 -12.14 20.47 -12.23
N ASP A 227 -12.67 21.66 -11.95
CA ASP A 227 -14.04 21.86 -11.46
C ASP A 227 -15.11 21.91 -12.56
N SER A 228 -14.71 22.01 -13.82
CA SER A 228 -15.61 22.03 -14.97
C SER A 228 -16.28 20.68 -15.23
N PRO A 229 -17.42 20.64 -15.95
CA PRO A 229 -18.04 19.38 -16.38
C PRO A 229 -17.08 18.50 -17.21
N SER A 230 -16.36 19.09 -18.18
CA SER A 230 -15.37 18.38 -19.00
C SER A 230 -14.22 17.85 -18.14
N GLY A 231 -13.69 18.67 -17.22
CA GLY A 231 -12.64 18.25 -16.30
C GLY A 231 -13.07 17.03 -15.48
N ARG A 232 -14.28 17.02 -14.91
CA ARG A 232 -14.80 15.87 -14.16
C ARG A 232 -14.92 14.60 -15.00
N GLU A 233 -15.32 14.72 -16.28
CA GLU A 233 -15.36 13.59 -17.20
C GLU A 233 -13.95 13.03 -17.44
N ARG A 234 -12.97 13.90 -17.71
CA ARG A 234 -11.56 13.50 -17.88
C ARG A 234 -10.97 12.84 -16.63
N LEU A 235 -11.29 13.41 -15.46
CA LEU A 235 -10.88 12.82 -14.19
C LEU A 235 -11.54 11.45 -13.95
N GLY A 236 -12.74 11.21 -14.44
CA GLY A 236 -13.39 9.91 -14.43
C GLY A 236 -12.59 8.86 -15.20
N VAL A 237 -12.08 9.20 -16.39
CA VAL A 237 -11.21 8.31 -17.18
C VAL A 237 -9.89 8.03 -16.43
N ILE A 238 -9.26 9.08 -15.90
CA ILE A 238 -8.03 8.94 -15.09
C ILE A 238 -8.27 8.08 -13.86
N HIS A 239 -9.40 8.24 -13.18
CA HIS A 239 -9.75 7.44 -12.00
C HIS A 239 -9.86 5.95 -12.36
N ARG A 240 -10.52 5.61 -13.46
CA ARG A 240 -10.61 4.22 -13.93
C ARG A 240 -9.24 3.64 -14.29
N LEU A 241 -8.34 4.46 -14.85
CA LEU A 241 -6.95 4.07 -15.10
C LEU A 241 -6.18 3.88 -13.79
N ALA A 242 -6.28 4.82 -12.87
CA ALA A 242 -5.52 4.86 -11.61
C ALA A 242 -5.96 3.84 -10.58
N GLY A 243 -7.17 3.30 -10.70
CA GLY A 243 -7.73 2.34 -9.73
C GLY A 243 -7.90 2.92 -8.32
N GLY A 244 -8.12 4.22 -8.17
CA GLY A 244 -8.29 4.89 -6.86
C GLY A 244 -7.01 5.01 -6.03
N LEU A 245 -5.83 4.81 -6.62
CA LEU A 245 -4.55 4.87 -5.91
C LEU A 245 -4.04 6.32 -5.75
N PRO A 246 -3.89 6.86 -4.53
CA PRO A 246 -3.36 8.21 -4.30
C PRO A 246 -2.04 8.50 -4.98
N ARG A 247 -1.13 7.51 -5.02
CA ARG A 247 0.18 7.66 -5.67
C ARG A 247 0.05 8.08 -7.14
N THR A 248 -0.88 7.50 -7.87
CA THR A 248 -1.10 7.83 -9.29
C THR A 248 -1.55 9.28 -9.46
N TRP A 249 -2.44 9.76 -8.59
CA TRP A 249 -2.89 11.14 -8.60
C TRP A 249 -1.76 12.14 -8.26
N HIS A 250 -0.87 11.79 -7.33
CA HIS A 250 0.30 12.62 -7.02
C HIS A 250 1.29 12.65 -8.18
N ILE A 251 1.56 11.51 -8.84
CA ILE A 251 2.40 11.48 -10.04
C ILE A 251 1.79 12.39 -11.13
N LEU A 252 0.48 12.28 -11.35
CA LEU A 252 -0.23 13.11 -12.31
C LEU A 252 -0.12 14.60 -11.97
N SER A 253 -0.28 14.97 -10.71
CA SER A 253 -0.24 16.34 -10.25
C SER A 253 1.08 17.06 -10.51
N ASP A 254 2.18 16.34 -10.73
CA ASP A 254 3.51 16.91 -10.96
C ASP A 254 3.68 17.52 -12.36
N PHE A 255 2.87 17.08 -13.35
CA PHE A 255 3.12 17.44 -14.75
C PHE A 255 1.87 17.86 -15.54
N VAL A 256 0.66 17.63 -14.99
CA VAL A 256 -0.58 17.93 -15.70
C VAL A 256 -0.85 19.44 -15.73
N ASP A 257 -1.38 19.91 -16.86
CA ASP A 257 -2.01 21.22 -17.06
C ASP A 257 -3.41 21.06 -17.68
N ALA A 258 -4.17 22.15 -17.82
CA ALA A 258 -5.54 22.10 -18.34
C ALA A 258 -5.61 21.55 -19.76
N THR A 259 -4.65 21.89 -20.61
CA THR A 259 -4.63 21.48 -22.03
C THR A 259 -4.36 19.99 -22.17
N SER A 260 -3.35 19.47 -21.47
CA SER A 260 -3.00 18.05 -21.49
C SER A 260 -4.08 17.19 -20.87
N LEU A 261 -4.72 17.66 -19.80
CA LEU A 261 -5.83 16.95 -19.16
C LEU A 261 -7.05 16.87 -20.08
N ASP A 262 -7.38 17.93 -20.82
CA ASP A 262 -8.47 17.91 -21.79
C ASP A 262 -8.20 16.95 -22.94
N ALA A 263 -6.99 16.91 -23.46
CA ALA A 263 -6.59 16.03 -24.56
C ALA A 263 -6.49 14.54 -24.18
N LEU A 264 -6.29 14.20 -22.90
CA LEU A 264 -6.11 12.86 -22.32
C LEU A 264 -4.93 12.05 -22.87
N VAL A 265 -4.76 11.91 -24.19
CA VAL A 265 -3.72 11.05 -24.78
C VAL A 265 -2.32 11.41 -24.28
N PRO A 266 -1.87 12.67 -24.31
CA PRO A 266 -0.55 13.02 -23.79
C PRO A 266 -0.40 12.73 -22.29
N VAL A 267 -1.45 12.99 -21.52
CA VAL A 267 -1.37 12.83 -20.06
C VAL A 267 -1.38 11.37 -19.65
N VAL A 268 -2.17 10.52 -20.30
CA VAL A 268 -2.18 9.07 -20.05
C VAL A 268 -0.85 8.45 -20.47
N GLY A 269 -0.31 8.78 -21.64
CA GLY A 269 1.00 8.32 -22.07
C GLY A 269 2.11 8.71 -21.09
N ALA A 270 2.19 9.99 -20.70
CA ALA A 270 3.18 10.45 -19.73
C ALA A 270 3.02 9.81 -18.34
N LEU A 271 1.80 9.51 -17.93
CA LEU A 271 1.55 8.79 -16.68
C LEU A 271 2.07 7.35 -16.74
N LEU A 272 1.78 6.63 -17.82
CA LEU A 272 2.27 5.28 -18.04
C LEU A 272 3.82 5.25 -18.08
N ASP A 273 4.46 6.21 -18.77
CA ASP A 273 5.93 6.33 -18.78
C ASP A 273 6.51 6.49 -17.39
N ARG A 274 5.94 7.37 -16.58
CA ARG A 274 6.43 7.64 -15.20
C ARG A 274 6.23 6.48 -14.23
N MET A 275 5.24 5.63 -14.49
CA MET A 275 4.96 4.45 -13.68
C MET A 275 5.76 3.22 -14.13
N THR A 276 6.32 3.22 -15.33
CA THR A 276 7.08 2.10 -15.91
C THR A 276 8.16 1.53 -14.98
N PRO A 277 9.05 2.33 -14.36
CA PRO A 277 10.11 1.77 -13.51
C PRO A 277 9.58 0.96 -12.33
N GLN A 278 8.46 1.38 -11.74
CA GLN A 278 7.84 0.68 -10.62
C GLN A 278 7.33 -0.71 -11.03
N TYR A 279 6.58 -0.78 -12.13
CA TYR A 279 6.01 -2.05 -12.61
C TYR A 279 7.09 -2.99 -13.16
N GLN A 280 8.13 -2.46 -13.79
CA GLN A 280 9.28 -3.25 -14.21
C GLN A 280 9.97 -3.92 -13.04
N ASN A 281 10.28 -3.18 -11.99
CA ASN A 281 10.94 -3.75 -10.81
C ASN A 281 10.08 -4.85 -10.18
N GLN A 282 8.79 -4.63 -10.04
CA GLN A 282 7.88 -5.64 -9.51
C GLN A 282 7.83 -6.91 -10.39
N LEU A 283 7.78 -6.73 -11.71
CA LEU A 283 7.75 -7.86 -12.65
C LEU A 283 9.06 -8.65 -12.61
N TRP A 284 10.22 -7.98 -12.45
CA TRP A 284 11.52 -8.63 -12.36
C TRP A 284 11.72 -9.44 -11.08
N GLU A 285 10.97 -9.14 -10.01
CA GLU A 285 10.95 -9.96 -8.79
C GLU A 285 10.32 -11.35 -9.02
N LEU A 286 9.51 -11.52 -10.09
CA LEU A 286 8.88 -12.80 -10.41
C LEU A 286 9.85 -13.74 -11.15
N PRO A 287 9.74 -15.06 -10.93
CA PRO A 287 10.41 -16.06 -11.79
C PRO A 287 10.04 -15.88 -13.27
N SER A 288 10.97 -16.15 -14.18
CA SER A 288 10.77 -15.91 -15.63
C SER A 288 9.55 -16.60 -16.24
N GLY A 289 9.18 -17.77 -15.73
CA GLY A 289 7.95 -18.47 -16.15
C GLY A 289 6.68 -17.74 -15.75
N GLU A 290 6.68 -17.13 -14.58
CA GLU A 290 5.56 -16.32 -14.06
C GLU A 290 5.48 -14.99 -14.79
N GLN A 291 6.63 -14.34 -15.06
CA GLN A 291 6.67 -13.12 -15.88
C GLN A 291 5.99 -13.32 -17.24
N ARG A 292 6.29 -14.44 -17.93
CA ARG A 292 5.69 -14.74 -19.24
C ARG A 292 4.16 -14.89 -19.16
N LEU A 293 3.63 -15.52 -18.10
CA LEU A 293 2.19 -15.65 -17.90
C LEU A 293 1.52 -14.30 -17.63
N VAL A 294 2.14 -13.43 -16.84
CA VAL A 294 1.65 -12.06 -16.59
C VAL A 294 1.64 -11.24 -17.87
N VAL A 295 2.72 -11.27 -18.66
CA VAL A 295 2.80 -10.57 -19.96
C VAL A 295 1.75 -11.10 -20.92
N GLU A 296 1.57 -12.42 -21.00
CA GLU A 296 0.56 -13.02 -21.88
C GLU A 296 -0.87 -12.62 -21.47
N LEU A 297 -1.19 -12.62 -20.18
CA LEU A 297 -2.47 -12.11 -19.68
C LEU A 297 -2.69 -10.63 -20.05
N ALA A 298 -1.63 -9.81 -20.01
CA ALA A 298 -1.73 -8.40 -20.38
C ALA A 298 -2.08 -8.16 -21.86
N ARG A 299 -1.70 -9.08 -22.76
CA ARG A 299 -2.02 -9.01 -24.19
C ARG A 299 -3.50 -9.20 -24.50
N HIS A 300 -4.25 -9.77 -23.56
CA HIS A 300 -5.68 -10.06 -23.71
C HIS A 300 -6.51 -9.16 -22.81
N TRP A 301 -7.65 -8.71 -23.32
CA TRP A 301 -8.61 -7.94 -22.54
C TRP A 301 -9.51 -8.83 -21.68
N GLU A 302 -9.76 -10.05 -22.14
CA GLU A 302 -10.63 -11.01 -21.48
C GLU A 302 -9.82 -12.01 -20.65
N PRO A 303 -10.38 -12.54 -19.55
CA PRO A 303 -9.77 -13.62 -18.80
C PRO A 303 -9.40 -14.83 -19.68
N ARG A 304 -8.39 -15.58 -19.27
CA ARG A 304 -7.90 -16.76 -20.02
C ARG A 304 -7.88 -17.99 -19.16
N THR A 305 -8.01 -19.16 -19.83
CA THR A 305 -7.90 -20.45 -19.14
C THR A 305 -6.44 -20.90 -18.99
N VAL A 306 -6.20 -21.89 -18.10
CA VAL A 306 -4.86 -22.50 -17.97
C VAL A 306 -4.35 -23.03 -19.30
N SER A 307 -5.22 -23.68 -20.08
CA SER A 307 -4.85 -24.28 -21.37
C SER A 307 -4.41 -23.24 -22.38
N ASP A 308 -5.14 -22.11 -22.48
CA ASP A 308 -4.81 -21.03 -23.40
C ASP A 308 -3.45 -20.43 -23.06
N LEU A 309 -3.24 -20.13 -21.77
CA LEU A 309 -1.99 -19.56 -21.28
C LEU A 309 -0.81 -20.52 -21.43
N ALA A 310 -1.01 -21.81 -21.13
CA ALA A 310 0.02 -22.82 -21.28
C ALA A 310 0.47 -22.97 -22.74
N ALA A 311 -0.50 -23.02 -23.67
CA ALA A 311 -0.23 -23.09 -25.10
C ALA A 311 0.52 -21.82 -25.59
N ALA A 312 0.08 -20.63 -25.17
CA ALA A 312 0.68 -19.38 -25.61
C ALA A 312 2.13 -19.20 -25.13
N VAL A 313 2.44 -19.60 -23.88
CA VAL A 313 3.81 -19.47 -23.34
C VAL A 313 4.69 -20.70 -23.57
N GLY A 314 4.15 -21.77 -24.18
CA GLY A 314 4.89 -22.98 -24.55
C GLY A 314 5.29 -23.86 -23.36
N VAL A 315 4.39 -24.06 -22.38
CA VAL A 315 4.61 -24.91 -21.21
C VAL A 315 3.47 -25.93 -21.04
N SER A 316 3.67 -26.94 -20.17
CA SER A 316 2.59 -27.87 -19.83
C SER A 316 1.50 -27.19 -18.99
N ASN A 317 0.25 -27.68 -19.09
CA ASN A 317 -0.87 -27.22 -18.27
C ASN A 317 -0.58 -27.32 -16.77
N GLN A 318 0.13 -28.37 -16.34
CA GLN A 318 0.49 -28.54 -14.95
C GLN A 318 1.49 -27.48 -14.47
N SER A 319 2.50 -27.15 -15.28
CA SER A 319 3.46 -26.09 -14.98
C SER A 319 2.78 -24.73 -14.94
N ALA A 320 1.90 -24.43 -15.90
CA ALA A 320 1.13 -23.20 -15.94
C ALA A 320 0.21 -23.07 -14.70
N ALA A 321 -0.53 -24.14 -14.35
CA ALA A 321 -1.42 -24.14 -13.19
C ALA A 321 -0.67 -23.89 -11.87
N THR A 322 0.52 -24.50 -11.70
CA THR A 322 1.36 -24.29 -10.52
C THR A 322 1.85 -22.83 -10.44
N ALA A 323 2.32 -22.26 -11.55
CA ALA A 323 2.77 -20.87 -11.60
C ALA A 323 1.61 -19.89 -11.38
N LEU A 324 0.44 -20.13 -11.99
CA LEU A 324 -0.77 -19.33 -11.76
C LEU A 324 -1.22 -19.39 -10.29
N GLY A 325 -1.13 -20.55 -9.64
CA GLY A 325 -1.41 -20.67 -8.21
C GLY A 325 -0.52 -19.76 -7.34
N ARG A 326 0.79 -19.68 -7.65
CA ARG A 326 1.70 -18.75 -6.98
C ARG A 326 1.38 -17.28 -7.29
N LEU A 327 1.05 -16.96 -8.55
CA LEU A 327 0.65 -15.62 -8.96
C LEU A 327 -0.65 -15.17 -8.27
N VAL A 328 -1.60 -16.09 -8.07
CA VAL A 328 -2.82 -15.80 -7.28
C VAL A 328 -2.48 -15.54 -5.81
N SER A 329 -1.62 -16.35 -5.22
CA SER A 329 -1.15 -16.14 -3.83
C SER A 329 -0.39 -14.82 -3.68
N ALA A 330 0.41 -14.45 -4.69
CA ALA A 330 1.14 -13.18 -4.75
C ALA A 330 0.27 -12.00 -5.23
N ARG A 331 -1.03 -12.22 -5.51
CA ARG A 331 -2.01 -11.21 -5.95
C ARG A 331 -1.67 -10.49 -7.27
N TRP A 332 -0.91 -11.10 -8.12
CA TRP A 332 -0.74 -10.65 -9.51
C TRP A 332 -1.93 -11.01 -10.38
N VAL A 333 -2.57 -12.13 -10.08
CA VAL A 333 -3.63 -12.72 -10.87
C VAL A 333 -4.81 -13.07 -9.97
N THR A 334 -6.01 -12.86 -10.46
CA THR A 334 -7.25 -13.36 -9.88
C THR A 334 -7.70 -14.60 -10.61
N SER A 335 -8.45 -15.47 -9.93
CA SER A 335 -9.09 -16.64 -10.57
C SER A 335 -10.58 -16.64 -10.27
N ALA A 336 -11.39 -16.87 -11.30
CA ALA A 336 -12.83 -17.04 -11.18
C ALA A 336 -13.28 -18.34 -11.86
N LYS A 337 -14.30 -18.98 -11.31
CA LYS A 337 -14.99 -20.09 -12.01
C LYS A 337 -15.99 -19.50 -13.01
N SER A 338 -16.13 -20.12 -14.17
CA SER A 338 -17.06 -19.66 -15.21
C SER A 338 -18.48 -19.46 -14.66
N ARG A 339 -19.12 -18.35 -15.05
CA ARG A 339 -20.55 -18.09 -14.80
C ARG A 339 -21.48 -18.87 -15.72
N ASP A 340 -21.00 -19.33 -16.89
CA ASP A 340 -21.81 -19.93 -17.97
C ASP A 340 -21.81 -21.46 -17.97
N GLY A 341 -21.89 -22.09 -16.81
CA GLY A 341 -22.25 -23.53 -16.71
C GLY A 341 -21.09 -24.53 -16.73
N ASP A 342 -19.92 -24.26 -17.28
CA ASP A 342 -18.76 -25.13 -17.15
C ASP A 342 -17.94 -24.82 -15.89
N ARG A 343 -18.37 -25.43 -14.77
CA ARG A 343 -17.71 -25.28 -13.45
C ARG A 343 -16.30 -25.91 -13.40
N ARG A 344 -15.81 -26.51 -14.50
CA ARG A 344 -14.52 -27.23 -14.54
C ARG A 344 -13.36 -26.33 -14.94
N ALA A 345 -13.61 -25.23 -15.67
CA ALA A 345 -12.59 -24.29 -16.09
C ALA A 345 -12.43 -23.14 -15.08
N SER A 346 -11.20 -22.87 -14.64
CA SER A 346 -10.83 -21.65 -13.95
C SER A 346 -10.34 -20.65 -14.98
N TRP A 347 -10.84 -19.42 -14.88
CA TRP A 347 -10.45 -18.27 -15.68
C TRP A 347 -9.54 -17.37 -14.86
N TYR A 348 -8.48 -16.89 -15.49
CA TYR A 348 -7.46 -16.08 -14.85
C TYR A 348 -7.40 -14.71 -15.49
N ASP A 349 -7.25 -13.69 -14.67
CA ASP A 349 -7.08 -12.31 -15.10
C ASP A 349 -6.10 -11.56 -14.20
N LEU A 350 -5.55 -10.43 -14.67
CA LEU A 350 -4.70 -9.58 -13.85
C LEU A 350 -5.51 -8.93 -12.72
N THR A 351 -4.95 -8.90 -11.53
CA THR A 351 -5.60 -8.29 -10.36
C THR A 351 -5.69 -6.77 -10.51
N GLU A 352 -4.63 -6.14 -11.04
CA GLU A 352 -4.57 -4.71 -11.27
C GLU A 352 -4.70 -4.40 -12.76
N PRO A 353 -5.79 -3.76 -13.22
CA PRO A 353 -5.94 -3.37 -14.63
C PRO A 353 -4.78 -2.50 -15.15
N LEU A 354 -4.21 -1.67 -14.28
CA LEU A 354 -3.11 -0.78 -14.63
C LEU A 354 -1.85 -1.54 -15.10
N VAL A 355 -1.60 -2.74 -14.54
CA VAL A 355 -0.51 -3.62 -15.03
C VAL A 355 -0.71 -3.97 -16.50
N ARG A 356 -1.96 -4.29 -16.91
CA ARG A 356 -2.29 -4.59 -18.32
C ARG A 356 -2.00 -3.39 -19.22
N TYR A 357 -2.48 -2.21 -18.84
CA TYR A 357 -2.28 -0.99 -19.62
C TYR A 357 -0.80 -0.65 -19.77
N GLN A 358 -0.05 -0.81 -18.67
CA GLN A 358 1.38 -0.58 -18.63
C GLN A 358 2.16 -1.52 -19.54
N LEU A 359 1.88 -2.83 -19.49
CA LEU A 359 2.57 -3.82 -20.31
C LEU A 359 2.23 -3.67 -21.81
N ARG A 360 0.96 -3.42 -22.14
CA ARG A 360 0.56 -3.16 -23.53
C ARG A 360 1.20 -1.90 -24.10
N TYR A 361 1.15 -0.80 -23.36
CA TYR A 361 1.79 0.45 -23.76
C TYR A 361 3.29 0.27 -24.00
N ARG A 362 3.94 -0.50 -23.14
CA ARG A 362 5.37 -0.77 -23.27
C ARG A 362 5.74 -1.61 -24.49
N GLU A 363 4.91 -2.54 -24.92
CA GLU A 363 5.17 -3.34 -26.12
C GLU A 363 5.19 -2.50 -27.39
N GLU A 364 4.28 -1.55 -27.53
CA GLU A 364 4.10 -0.79 -28.77
C GLU A 364 4.54 0.67 -28.68
N HIS A 365 4.46 1.27 -27.50
CA HIS A 365 4.87 2.65 -27.17
C HIS A 365 4.28 3.70 -28.12
N THR A 366 3.00 3.59 -28.46
CA THR A 366 2.34 4.44 -29.47
C THR A 366 1.10 5.13 -28.93
N ASP A 367 0.78 6.32 -29.47
CA ASP A 367 -0.48 7.01 -29.20
C ASP A 367 -1.72 6.19 -29.57
N ALA A 368 -1.60 5.23 -30.51
CA ALA A 368 -2.70 4.35 -30.90
C ALA A 368 -3.12 3.45 -29.73
N VAL A 369 -2.16 2.85 -29.02
CA VAL A 369 -2.42 2.05 -27.80
C VAL A 369 -3.02 2.90 -26.71
N VAL A 370 -2.51 4.12 -26.51
CA VAL A 370 -3.08 5.05 -25.52
C VAL A 370 -4.55 5.38 -25.83
N ARG A 371 -4.88 5.63 -27.11
CA ARG A 371 -6.27 5.85 -27.53
C ARG A 371 -7.15 4.62 -27.31
N GLU A 372 -6.65 3.41 -27.59
CA GLU A 372 -7.38 2.16 -27.31
C GLU A 372 -7.68 2.02 -25.81
N ILE A 373 -6.69 2.27 -24.94
CA ILE A 373 -6.85 2.26 -23.50
C ILE A 373 -7.93 3.26 -23.05
N ILE A 374 -7.85 4.52 -23.54
CA ILE A 374 -8.81 5.57 -23.21
C ILE A 374 -10.23 5.19 -23.66
N ALA A 375 -10.39 4.67 -24.89
CA ALA A 375 -11.69 4.27 -25.42
C ALA A 375 -12.34 3.21 -24.52
N ARG A 376 -11.59 2.18 -24.12
CA ARG A 376 -12.10 1.15 -23.20
C ARG A 376 -12.47 1.70 -21.83
N LEU A 377 -11.62 2.55 -21.26
CA LEU A 377 -11.92 3.20 -19.98
C LEU A 377 -13.18 4.09 -20.05
N SER A 378 -13.48 4.66 -21.22
CA SER A 378 -14.70 5.45 -21.46
C SER A 378 -15.94 4.54 -21.55
N ASP A 379 -15.86 3.44 -22.30
CA ASP A 379 -16.97 2.49 -22.50
C ASP A 379 -17.36 1.78 -21.19
N ASP A 380 -16.40 1.35 -20.39
CA ASP A 380 -16.65 0.75 -19.06
C ASP A 380 -17.38 1.74 -18.13
N GLY A 381 -17.15 3.03 -18.28
CA GLY A 381 -17.86 4.07 -17.52
C GLY A 381 -19.36 4.12 -17.85
N HIS A 382 -19.72 4.00 -19.11
CA HIS A 382 -21.12 4.00 -19.55
C HIS A 382 -21.87 2.72 -19.14
N ALA A 383 -21.20 1.56 -19.18
CA ALA A 383 -21.77 0.28 -18.76
C ALA A 383 -22.06 0.27 -17.24
N ASN A 384 -21.17 0.78 -16.41
CA ASN A 384 -21.33 0.85 -14.97
C ASN A 384 -22.39 1.88 -14.53
N GLU A 385 -22.50 3.03 -15.20
CA GLU A 385 -23.55 4.02 -14.93
C GLU A 385 -24.96 3.51 -15.30
N CYS A 386 -25.09 2.74 -16.37
CA CYS A 386 -26.34 2.09 -16.75
C CYS A 386 -26.74 1.00 -15.74
N ALA A 387 -25.78 0.20 -15.22
CA ALA A 387 -26.04 -0.83 -14.22
C ALA A 387 -26.40 -0.26 -12.84
N ALA A 388 -25.89 0.93 -12.49
CA ALA A 388 -26.22 1.60 -11.22
C ALA A 388 -27.57 2.34 -11.22
N ARG A 389 -28.17 2.52 -12.40
CA ARG A 389 -29.51 3.16 -12.58
C ARG A 389 -30.65 2.16 -12.80
N SER A 390 -30.35 0.88 -12.92
CA SER A 390 -31.29 -0.24 -13.01
C SER A 390 -31.39 -0.99 -11.69
#